data_a062f49ffa768d0fc9dca0031b112f74
#
_entry.id   a062f49ffa768d0fc9dca0031b112f74
#
_cell.length_a   1.000
_cell.length_b   1.000
_cell.length_c   1.000
_cell.angle_alpha   90.00
_cell.angle_beta   90.00
_cell.angle_gamma   90.00
#
_symmetry.space_group_name_H-M   'P 1'
#
loop_
_entity.id
_entity.type
_entity.pdbx_description
1 polymer ?
#
loop_
_entity_poly.entity_id
_entity_poly.type
_entity_poly.pdbx_seq_one_letter_code
_entity_poly.pdbx_strand_id
1 'polypeptide(L)'
;FAGCIGNGDVVPEEKNESTDTEEQAATEASQEIKKADSRDIDQVHLRDKDSLYENDDDTSVVTMYLTVSKGNSSENTDHTWEEINSYSVYDYEEMGVDRYQAAALLQIGDENGPTEGMVGYGENVPNATVQIRGQTSSRNAQKNYKIELKKNKGTWRGQRTINLNKHMTEGMRFRNKLAYDLLKGIPQLISLRTQFVHLYVKDTTDGSADAEFEDYGLYTQVEQLNKTGLKNHGL
;
A
#
# COMPACT_ATOMS: atom_id res chain seq x y z
N PHE A 1 20.57 -77.80 49.40
CA PHE A 1 21.27 -78.50 48.30
C PHE A 1 21.76 -77.41 47.32
N ALA A 2 23.10 -77.34 47.22
CA ALA A 2 23.96 -76.89 46.10
C ALA A 2 23.54 -75.60 45.42
N GLY A 3 24.22 -74.52 45.37
CA GLY A 3 25.64 -74.35 45.04
C GLY A 3 25.83 -74.10 43.58
N CYS A 4 26.14 -72.87 43.19
CA CYS A 4 27.09 -72.62 42.11
C CYS A 4 27.43 -71.15 42.07
N ILE A 5 28.66 -70.91 42.07
CA ILE A 5 29.43 -69.68 41.87
C ILE A 5 29.36 -69.33 40.37
N GLY A 6 29.14 -68.10 40.04
CA GLY A 6 29.23 -67.62 38.66
C GLY A 6 29.83 -66.23 38.60
N ASN A 7 30.93 -66.17 37.90
CA ASN A 7 31.89 -65.08 37.69
C ASN A 7 31.26 -63.73 37.37
N GLY A 8 31.86 -62.70 37.95
CA GLY A 8 31.65 -61.34 37.54
C GLY A 8 32.34 -61.05 36.20
N ASP A 9 31.56 -60.65 35.20
CA ASP A 9 32.05 -60.03 34.00
C ASP A 9 32.05 -58.49 34.22
N VAL A 10 33.23 -57.93 34.19
CA VAL A 10 33.47 -56.48 34.17
C VAL A 10 33.07 -55.98 32.74
N VAL A 11 31.99 -55.27 32.64
CA VAL A 11 31.63 -54.55 31.43
C VAL A 11 32.44 -53.25 31.41
N PRO A 12 33.16 -52.92 30.33
CA PRO A 12 33.85 -51.64 30.22
C PRO A 12 32.86 -50.49 30.14
N GLU A 13 33.02 -49.44 30.90
CA GLU A 13 32.35 -48.14 30.74
C GLU A 13 32.64 -47.61 29.37
N GLU A 14 31.67 -47.64 28.44
CA GLU A 14 31.67 -46.80 27.26
C GLU A 14 31.55 -45.32 27.71
N LYS A 15 32.60 -44.56 27.58
CA LYS A 15 32.58 -43.12 27.71
C LYS A 15 31.64 -42.56 26.66
N ASN A 16 30.62 -41.89 27.13
CA ASN A 16 29.57 -41.25 26.32
C ASN A 16 30.15 -39.99 25.67
N GLU A 17 30.89 -40.13 24.57
CA GLU A 17 31.41 -39.00 23.78
C GLU A 17 30.32 -38.23 23.02
N SER A 18 29.06 -38.73 23.00
CA SER A 18 27.96 -38.10 22.25
C SER A 18 27.29 -36.93 23.02
N THR A 19 27.33 -36.94 24.37
CA THR A 19 26.73 -35.87 25.18
C THR A 19 27.54 -34.57 25.16
N ASP A 20 28.85 -34.64 25.11
CA ASP A 20 29.72 -33.45 25.10
C ASP A 20 29.59 -32.70 23.73
N THR A 21 29.38 -33.42 22.63
CA THR A 21 29.26 -32.83 21.29
C THR A 21 27.92 -32.12 21.11
N GLU A 22 26.84 -32.70 21.63
CA GLU A 22 25.49 -32.07 21.57
C GLU A 22 25.38 -30.84 22.48
N GLU A 23 26.02 -30.88 23.65
CA GLU A 23 26.03 -29.76 24.61
C GLU A 23 26.91 -28.59 24.10
N GLN A 24 28.03 -28.88 23.41
CA GLN A 24 28.85 -27.89 22.73
C GLN A 24 28.12 -27.27 21.54
N ALA A 25 27.46 -28.06 20.69
CA ALA A 25 26.69 -27.57 19.55
C ALA A 25 25.49 -26.70 19.99
N ALA A 26 24.81 -27.10 21.07
CA ALA A 26 23.73 -26.29 21.65
C ALA A 26 24.23 -24.98 22.29
N THR A 27 25.43 -24.98 22.84
CA THR A 27 26.05 -23.78 23.43
C THR A 27 26.54 -22.84 22.34
N GLU A 28 27.11 -23.34 21.25
CA GLU A 28 27.52 -22.55 20.10
C GLU A 28 26.32 -21.96 19.37
N ALA A 29 25.26 -22.75 19.15
CA ALA A 29 24.00 -22.25 18.57
C ALA A 29 23.32 -21.17 19.42
N SER A 30 23.37 -21.33 20.77
CA SER A 30 22.86 -20.33 21.69
C SER A 30 23.72 -19.06 21.75
N GLN A 31 25.03 -19.16 21.51
CA GLN A 31 25.91 -18.00 21.36
C GLN A 31 25.73 -17.29 20.03
N GLU A 32 25.45 -18.02 18.92
CA GLU A 32 25.11 -17.42 17.65
C GLU A 32 23.77 -16.69 17.70
N ILE A 33 22.76 -17.27 18.35
CA ILE A 33 21.46 -16.60 18.56
C ILE A 33 21.61 -15.34 19.42
N LYS A 34 22.41 -15.38 20.49
CA LYS A 34 22.71 -14.18 21.29
C LYS A 34 23.52 -13.14 20.54
N LYS A 35 24.41 -13.56 19.63
CA LYS A 35 25.18 -12.67 18.78
C LYS A 35 24.32 -12.06 17.66
N ALA A 36 23.27 -12.74 17.23
CA ALA A 36 22.26 -12.21 16.30
C ALA A 36 21.34 -11.19 16.99
N ASP A 37 21.01 -11.38 18.26
CA ASP A 37 20.17 -10.49 19.07
C ASP A 37 20.90 -9.22 19.56
N SER A 38 22.24 -9.25 19.60
CA SER A 38 23.08 -8.09 19.93
C SER A 38 23.51 -7.28 18.71
N ARG A 39 22.92 -7.53 17.53
CA ARG A 39 23.05 -6.61 16.41
C ARG A 39 22.45 -5.28 16.87
N ASP A 40 23.35 -4.32 17.03
CA ASP A 40 23.09 -2.94 17.36
C ASP A 40 21.92 -2.48 16.47
N ILE A 41 20.76 -2.27 17.05
CA ILE A 41 19.54 -1.85 16.33
C ILE A 41 19.83 -0.54 15.60
N ASP A 42 20.80 0.24 16.04
CA ASP A 42 21.31 1.43 15.38
C ASP A 42 22.05 1.12 14.04
N GLN A 43 22.40 -0.12 13.75
CA GLN A 43 22.98 -0.55 12.47
C GLN A 43 21.98 -1.20 11.50
N VAL A 44 20.72 -1.35 11.88
CA VAL A 44 19.67 -1.70 10.92
C VAL A 44 19.38 -0.46 10.08
N HIS A 45 19.84 -0.50 8.85
CA HIS A 45 19.93 0.61 7.90
C HIS A 45 18.60 1.16 7.36
N LEU A 46 17.46 0.70 7.87
CA LEU A 46 16.15 1.22 7.53
C LEU A 46 15.74 2.25 8.58
N ARG A 47 16.11 3.50 8.36
CA ARG A 47 15.50 4.63 9.06
C ARG A 47 14.61 5.37 8.10
N ASP A 48 13.35 5.46 8.44
CA ASP A 48 12.41 6.32 7.74
C ASP A 48 12.81 7.79 7.92
N LYS A 49 12.53 8.60 6.93
CA LYS A 49 12.86 10.02 6.94
C LYS A 49 11.78 10.79 7.68
N ASP A 50 11.97 11.10 8.95
CA ASP A 50 11.02 11.80 9.82
C ASP A 50 10.49 13.11 9.19
N SER A 51 11.35 13.87 8.52
CA SER A 51 10.97 15.13 7.84
C SER A 51 9.91 14.94 6.74
N LEU A 52 9.65 13.70 6.30
CA LEU A 52 8.60 13.42 5.34
C LEU A 52 7.20 13.68 5.91
N TYR A 53 7.06 13.59 7.24
CA TYR A 53 5.79 13.70 7.95
C TYR A 53 5.57 15.08 8.62
N GLU A 54 6.55 15.98 8.58
CA GLU A 54 6.51 17.28 9.29
C GLU A 54 5.30 18.15 8.92
N ASN A 55 4.79 18.01 7.69
CA ASN A 55 3.65 18.78 7.20
C ASN A 55 2.39 17.90 7.05
N ASP A 56 2.36 16.72 7.65
CA ASP A 56 1.16 15.89 7.65
C ASP A 56 0.15 16.46 8.64
N ASP A 57 -1.07 16.72 8.16
CA ASP A 57 -2.23 17.00 8.99
C ASP A 57 -3.14 15.78 9.01
N ASP A 58 -3.09 15.03 10.11
CA ASP A 58 -3.81 13.78 10.25
C ASP A 58 -5.33 13.96 10.38
N THR A 59 -5.78 15.18 10.59
CA THR A 59 -7.21 15.53 10.75
C THR A 59 -7.82 16.18 9.53
N SER A 60 -7.01 16.71 8.61
CA SER A 60 -7.50 17.40 7.42
C SER A 60 -8.11 16.45 6.39
N VAL A 61 -9.07 16.97 5.64
CA VAL A 61 -9.67 16.32 4.48
C VAL A 61 -9.37 17.13 3.24
N VAL A 62 -8.70 16.53 2.28
CA VAL A 62 -8.43 17.15 0.97
C VAL A 62 -9.58 16.81 0.03
N THR A 63 -10.08 17.76 -0.71
CA THR A 63 -11.08 17.50 -1.73
C THR A 63 -10.42 17.23 -3.08
N MET A 64 -10.82 16.15 -3.74
CA MET A 64 -10.36 15.80 -5.09
C MET A 64 -11.55 15.78 -6.05
N TYR A 65 -11.41 16.48 -7.14
CA TYR A 65 -12.35 16.54 -8.27
C TYR A 65 -11.78 15.74 -9.41
N LEU A 66 -12.46 14.68 -9.81
CA LEU A 66 -12.03 13.76 -10.87
C LEU A 66 -13.04 13.80 -12.01
N THR A 67 -12.70 14.46 -13.12
CA THR A 67 -13.49 14.36 -14.35
C THR A 67 -12.94 13.23 -15.18
N VAL A 68 -13.76 12.21 -15.45
CA VAL A 68 -13.39 11.05 -16.28
C VAL A 68 -13.92 11.21 -17.70
N SER A 69 -13.11 10.82 -18.67
CA SER A 69 -13.44 10.89 -20.08
C SER A 69 -12.84 9.70 -20.85
N LYS A 70 -13.39 9.38 -22.00
CA LYS A 70 -12.75 8.42 -22.90
C LYS A 70 -11.46 9.02 -23.46
N GLY A 71 -10.39 8.25 -23.38
CA GLY A 71 -9.12 8.54 -24.03
C GLY A 71 -8.98 7.80 -25.36
N ASN A 72 -7.93 6.97 -25.46
CA ASN A 72 -7.67 6.20 -26.67
C ASN A 72 -7.35 4.73 -26.34
N SER A 73 -7.62 3.85 -27.31
CA SER A 73 -7.42 2.40 -27.14
C SER A 73 -5.95 1.99 -27.01
N SER A 74 -5.03 2.78 -27.57
CA SER A 74 -3.59 2.47 -27.45
C SER A 74 -3.06 2.63 -26.04
N GLU A 75 -3.74 3.42 -25.21
CA GLU A 75 -3.46 3.62 -23.79
C GLU A 75 -4.43 2.81 -22.89
N ASN A 76 -5.32 2.01 -23.46
CA ASN A 76 -6.39 1.29 -22.75
C ASN A 76 -7.28 2.24 -21.93
N THR A 77 -7.55 3.45 -22.46
CA THR A 77 -8.32 4.50 -21.78
C THR A 77 -9.63 4.86 -22.47
N ASP A 78 -10.08 4.07 -23.44
CA ASP A 78 -11.29 4.26 -24.23
C ASP A 78 -12.55 3.61 -23.63
N HIS A 79 -12.47 3.20 -22.35
CA HIS A 79 -13.56 2.56 -21.62
C HIS A 79 -14.49 3.58 -20.95
N THR A 80 -15.75 3.19 -20.77
CA THR A 80 -16.70 3.99 -19.99
C THR A 80 -16.44 3.83 -18.49
N TRP A 81 -16.89 4.83 -17.74
CA TRP A 81 -16.81 4.76 -16.26
C TRP A 81 -17.66 3.62 -15.70
N GLU A 82 -18.78 3.33 -16.33
CA GLU A 82 -19.62 2.18 -16.00
C GLU A 82 -18.88 0.85 -16.21
N GLU A 83 -18.20 0.65 -17.36
CA GLU A 83 -17.40 -0.54 -17.62
C GLU A 83 -16.31 -0.73 -16.58
N ILE A 84 -15.56 0.35 -16.25
CA ILE A 84 -14.49 0.31 -15.24
C ILE A 84 -15.02 -0.14 -13.88
N ASN A 85 -16.21 0.31 -13.50
CA ASN A 85 -16.81 -0.01 -12.21
C ASN A 85 -17.59 -1.33 -12.19
N SER A 86 -17.92 -1.91 -13.35
CA SER A 86 -18.69 -3.15 -13.45
C SER A 86 -17.84 -4.40 -13.20
N TYR A 87 -16.56 -4.37 -13.55
CA TYR A 87 -15.69 -5.54 -13.47
C TYR A 87 -14.83 -5.53 -12.22
N SER A 88 -14.57 -6.74 -11.69
CA SER A 88 -13.56 -6.97 -10.66
C SER A 88 -12.22 -7.39 -11.29
N VAL A 89 -11.16 -7.45 -10.50
CA VAL A 89 -9.86 -7.98 -10.96
C VAL A 89 -9.97 -9.40 -11.48
N TYR A 90 -10.82 -10.20 -10.87
CA TYR A 90 -11.03 -11.60 -11.26
C TYR A 90 -11.73 -11.72 -12.61
N ASP A 91 -12.65 -10.78 -12.93
CA ASP A 91 -13.30 -10.72 -14.24
C ASP A 91 -12.28 -10.39 -15.33
N TYR A 92 -11.35 -9.45 -15.07
CA TYR A 92 -10.25 -9.14 -16.01
C TYR A 92 -9.30 -10.33 -16.20
N GLU A 93 -8.98 -11.07 -15.13
CA GLU A 93 -8.17 -12.28 -15.19
C GLU A 93 -8.85 -13.37 -16.03
N GLU A 94 -10.17 -13.56 -15.86
CA GLU A 94 -10.97 -14.51 -16.66
C GLU A 94 -11.06 -14.12 -18.13
N MET A 95 -11.24 -12.83 -18.42
CA MET A 95 -11.26 -12.29 -19.79
C MET A 95 -9.87 -12.29 -20.44
N GLY A 96 -8.79 -12.43 -19.68
CA GLY A 96 -7.41 -12.36 -20.17
C GLY A 96 -7.00 -10.97 -20.68
N VAL A 97 -7.57 -9.91 -20.10
CA VAL A 97 -7.30 -8.51 -20.48
C VAL A 97 -6.75 -7.71 -19.30
N ASP A 98 -6.05 -6.62 -19.62
CA ASP A 98 -5.64 -5.64 -18.63
C ASP A 98 -6.84 -4.88 -18.05
N ARG A 99 -6.71 -4.38 -16.84
CA ARG A 99 -7.74 -3.56 -16.19
C ARG A 99 -8.05 -2.34 -17.04
N TYR A 100 -9.31 -2.13 -17.31
CA TYR A 100 -9.80 -0.98 -18.04
C TYR A 100 -9.49 0.32 -17.31
N GLN A 101 -9.18 1.34 -18.08
CA GLN A 101 -8.86 2.67 -17.61
C GLN A 101 -9.72 3.72 -18.33
N ALA A 102 -9.81 4.89 -17.72
CA ALA A 102 -10.29 6.10 -18.40
C ALA A 102 -9.21 7.18 -18.33
N ALA A 103 -9.23 8.08 -19.28
CA ALA A 103 -8.53 9.34 -19.16
C ALA A 103 -9.21 10.19 -18.08
N ALA A 104 -8.43 10.92 -17.30
CA ALA A 104 -8.97 11.69 -16.19
C ALA A 104 -8.31 13.07 -16.08
N LEU A 105 -9.07 14.07 -15.69
CA LEU A 105 -8.58 15.32 -15.15
C LEU A 105 -8.75 15.27 -13.64
N LEU A 106 -7.62 15.18 -12.94
CA LEU A 106 -7.58 15.31 -11.49
C LEU A 106 -7.30 16.75 -11.10
N GLN A 107 -8.16 17.32 -10.29
CA GLN A 107 -7.99 18.64 -9.69
C GLN A 107 -8.07 18.52 -8.17
N ILE A 108 -7.15 19.17 -7.46
CA ILE A 108 -7.10 19.16 -6.00
C ILE A 108 -7.52 20.52 -5.47
N GLY A 109 -8.33 20.50 -4.42
CA GLY A 109 -8.84 21.72 -3.81
C GLY A 109 -9.48 21.49 -2.46
N ASP A 110 -10.47 22.29 -2.19
CA ASP A 110 -11.30 22.26 -0.97
C ASP A 110 -12.79 22.12 -1.34
N GLU A 111 -13.67 22.33 -0.40
CA GLU A 111 -15.12 22.26 -0.56
C GLU A 111 -15.70 23.29 -1.55
N ASN A 112 -14.96 24.33 -1.88
CA ASN A 112 -15.39 25.41 -2.78
C ASN A 112 -14.92 25.17 -4.24
N GLY A 113 -14.06 24.17 -4.46
CA GLY A 113 -13.55 23.81 -5.77
C GLY A 113 -12.04 23.64 -5.85
N PRO A 114 -11.51 23.48 -7.07
CA PRO A 114 -10.06 23.41 -7.29
C PRO A 114 -9.33 24.66 -6.80
N THR A 115 -8.24 24.48 -6.06
CA THR A 115 -7.48 25.55 -5.43
C THR A 115 -6.26 25.95 -6.27
N GLU A 116 -6.01 27.26 -6.38
CA GLU A 116 -4.87 27.80 -7.11
C GLU A 116 -3.53 27.27 -6.57
N GLY A 117 -2.62 26.92 -7.50
CA GLY A 117 -1.32 26.33 -7.17
C GLY A 117 -1.35 24.82 -6.89
N MET A 118 -2.54 24.21 -6.80
CA MET A 118 -2.70 22.77 -6.63
C MET A 118 -2.75 22.06 -7.98
N VAL A 119 -2.55 20.73 -7.95
CA VAL A 119 -2.58 19.88 -9.15
C VAL A 119 -3.88 20.10 -9.92
N GLY A 120 -3.77 20.32 -11.23
CA GLY A 120 -4.89 20.42 -12.16
C GLY A 120 -5.64 21.76 -12.14
N TYR A 121 -5.23 22.74 -11.29
CA TYR A 121 -5.90 24.04 -11.27
C TYR A 121 -5.83 24.74 -12.63
N GLY A 122 -6.98 25.19 -13.11
CA GLY A 122 -7.09 25.84 -14.42
C GLY A 122 -6.91 24.91 -15.63
N GLU A 123 -6.66 23.61 -15.44
CA GLU A 123 -6.59 22.64 -16.53
C GLU A 123 -8.01 22.22 -16.97
N ASN A 124 -8.15 21.92 -18.27
CA ASN A 124 -9.39 21.45 -18.89
C ASN A 124 -9.17 20.22 -19.77
N VAL A 125 -7.98 19.62 -19.70
CA VAL A 125 -7.61 18.42 -20.45
C VAL A 125 -7.13 17.33 -19.49
N PRO A 126 -7.28 16.03 -19.85
CA PRO A 126 -6.84 14.95 -19.00
C PRO A 126 -5.35 15.03 -18.63
N ASN A 127 -5.07 15.05 -17.33
CA ASN A 127 -3.74 15.07 -16.75
C ASN A 127 -3.35 13.74 -16.08
N ALA A 128 -4.28 12.78 -16.05
CA ALA A 128 -4.12 11.50 -15.37
C ALA A 128 -4.85 10.38 -16.13
N THR A 129 -4.65 9.15 -15.65
CA THR A 129 -5.51 8.00 -15.91
C THR A 129 -6.08 7.48 -14.60
N VAL A 130 -7.23 6.82 -14.66
CA VAL A 130 -7.87 6.20 -13.49
C VAL A 130 -8.32 4.79 -13.80
N GLN A 131 -8.15 3.89 -12.84
CA GLN A 131 -8.63 2.51 -12.87
C GLN A 131 -9.03 2.04 -11.49
N ILE A 132 -9.80 0.95 -11.40
CA ILE A 132 -10.03 0.29 -10.11
C ILE A 132 -8.74 -0.30 -9.55
N ARG A 133 -8.66 -0.39 -8.22
CA ARG A 133 -7.54 -1.05 -7.54
C ARG A 133 -8.00 -2.06 -6.50
N GLY A 134 -7.03 -2.85 -6.03
CA GLY A 134 -7.22 -3.92 -5.06
C GLY A 134 -7.50 -5.26 -5.73
N GLN A 135 -7.38 -6.31 -4.94
CA GLN A 135 -7.69 -7.69 -5.34
C GLN A 135 -9.13 -8.00 -4.90
N THR A 136 -9.30 -8.48 -3.68
CA THR A 136 -10.61 -8.85 -3.13
C THR A 136 -11.58 -7.66 -3.08
N SER A 137 -11.10 -6.46 -2.74
CA SER A 137 -11.92 -5.24 -2.65
C SER A 137 -12.46 -4.75 -3.99
N SER A 138 -11.93 -5.24 -5.13
CA SER A 138 -12.46 -4.93 -6.45
C SER A 138 -13.88 -5.47 -6.68
N ARG A 139 -14.32 -6.45 -5.88
CA ARG A 139 -15.69 -6.99 -5.89
C ARG A 139 -16.71 -6.11 -5.16
N ASN A 140 -16.24 -5.14 -4.36
CA ASN A 140 -17.12 -4.26 -3.59
C ASN A 140 -17.93 -3.35 -4.54
N ALA A 141 -19.15 -2.98 -4.13
CA ALA A 141 -19.97 -2.05 -4.89
C ALA A 141 -19.31 -0.65 -5.00
N GLN A 142 -18.71 -0.17 -3.90
CA GLN A 142 -17.89 1.04 -3.93
C GLN A 142 -16.42 0.66 -4.13
N LYS A 143 -15.86 1.11 -5.24
CA LYS A 143 -14.51 0.72 -5.66
C LYS A 143 -13.42 1.54 -4.97
N ASN A 144 -12.25 0.95 -4.90
CA ASN A 144 -11.01 1.68 -4.67
C ASN A 144 -10.44 2.09 -6.03
N TYR A 145 -9.76 3.23 -6.08
CA TYR A 145 -9.20 3.75 -7.33
C TYR A 145 -7.69 3.94 -7.24
N LYS A 146 -7.03 3.74 -8.37
CA LYS A 146 -5.66 4.18 -8.63
C LYS A 146 -5.73 5.28 -9.68
N ILE A 147 -5.26 6.46 -9.33
CA ILE A 147 -5.11 7.60 -10.25
C ILE A 147 -3.62 7.76 -10.51
N GLU A 148 -3.23 7.88 -11.77
CA GLU A 148 -1.83 8.05 -12.16
C GLU A 148 -1.66 9.31 -13.01
N LEU A 149 -1.00 10.33 -12.43
CA LEU A 149 -0.68 11.57 -13.12
C LEU A 149 0.29 11.33 -14.28
N LYS A 150 0.05 11.95 -15.42
CA LYS A 150 0.97 11.91 -16.58
C LYS A 150 2.31 12.55 -16.21
N LYS A 151 3.39 12.11 -16.87
CA LYS A 151 4.77 12.48 -16.51
C LYS A 151 5.02 13.99 -16.42
N ASN A 152 4.31 14.80 -17.22
CA ASN A 152 4.53 16.24 -17.34
C ASN A 152 3.46 17.06 -16.62
N LYS A 153 2.64 16.43 -15.76
CA LYS A 153 1.49 17.03 -15.09
C LYS A 153 1.65 17.22 -13.59
N GLY A 154 2.90 17.25 -13.15
CA GLY A 154 3.24 17.47 -11.74
C GLY A 154 3.17 16.19 -10.90
N THR A 155 3.19 16.41 -9.61
CA THR A 155 3.07 15.38 -8.57
C THR A 155 2.21 15.91 -7.44
N TRP A 156 1.57 15.00 -6.72
CA TRP A 156 0.93 15.33 -5.45
C TRP A 156 1.71 14.66 -4.32
N ARG A 157 2.18 15.45 -3.36
CA ARG A 157 3.04 14.99 -2.26
C ARG A 157 4.27 14.20 -2.75
N GLY A 158 4.86 14.63 -3.88
CA GLY A 158 6.03 13.99 -4.48
C GLY A 158 5.76 12.68 -5.22
N GLN A 159 4.48 12.31 -5.42
CA GLN A 159 4.10 11.10 -6.14
C GLN A 159 3.15 11.40 -7.30
N ARG A 160 3.25 10.57 -8.37
CA ARG A 160 2.31 10.59 -9.47
C ARG A 160 1.18 9.58 -9.30
N THR A 161 1.40 8.54 -8.49
CA THR A 161 0.39 7.51 -8.22
C THR A 161 -0.35 7.83 -6.93
N ILE A 162 -1.66 7.99 -7.02
CA ILE A 162 -2.56 8.31 -5.93
C ILE A 162 -3.52 7.14 -5.77
N ASN A 163 -3.43 6.45 -4.63
CA ASN A 163 -4.29 5.32 -4.33
C ASN A 163 -5.38 5.74 -3.35
N LEU A 164 -6.62 5.58 -3.74
CA LEU A 164 -7.80 5.91 -2.94
C LEU A 164 -8.49 4.62 -2.48
N ASN A 165 -8.52 4.40 -1.18
CA ASN A 165 -9.16 3.26 -0.54
C ASN A 165 -10.49 3.66 0.09
N LYS A 166 -11.58 3.00 -0.30
CA LYS A 166 -12.94 3.28 0.19
C LYS A 166 -13.25 2.63 1.54
N HIS A 167 -12.54 1.53 1.88
CA HIS A 167 -12.78 0.76 3.11
C HIS A 167 -14.24 0.37 3.36
N MET A 168 -14.90 -0.15 2.34
CA MET A 168 -16.34 -0.41 2.36
C MET A 168 -16.76 -1.42 3.46
N THR A 169 -15.86 -2.34 3.83
CA THR A 169 -16.09 -3.35 4.87
C THR A 169 -15.80 -2.87 6.28
N GLU A 170 -15.36 -1.63 6.44
CA GLU A 170 -15.01 -1.02 7.73
C GLU A 170 -15.93 0.18 8.00
N GLY A 171 -16.80 0.05 9.00
CA GLY A 171 -17.82 1.06 9.28
C GLY A 171 -17.29 2.45 9.63
N MET A 172 -16.15 2.53 10.30
CA MET A 172 -15.52 3.80 10.72
C MET A 172 -14.59 4.41 9.69
N ARG A 173 -14.12 3.63 8.71
CA ARG A 173 -13.29 4.03 7.56
C ARG A 173 -11.97 4.74 7.88
N PHE A 174 -11.46 4.66 9.10
CA PHE A 174 -10.20 5.30 9.49
C PHE A 174 -9.11 4.35 9.99
N ARG A 175 -9.40 3.07 10.24
CA ARG A 175 -8.43 2.11 10.81
C ARG A 175 -7.15 2.00 10.00
N ASN A 176 -7.28 2.03 8.66
CA ASN A 176 -6.13 1.96 7.77
C ASN A 176 -5.20 3.18 7.97
N LYS A 177 -5.79 4.39 8.02
CA LYS A 177 -5.03 5.61 8.30
C LYS A 177 -4.40 5.56 9.69
N LEU A 178 -5.19 5.22 10.71
CA LEU A 178 -4.71 5.13 12.09
C LEU A 178 -3.53 4.17 12.23
N ALA A 179 -3.57 3.00 11.57
CA ALA A 179 -2.47 2.05 11.60
C ALA A 179 -1.17 2.66 11.06
N TYR A 180 -1.23 3.34 9.93
CA TYR A 180 -0.06 4.02 9.36
C TYR A 180 0.40 5.20 10.23
N ASP A 181 -0.51 5.97 10.80
CA ASP A 181 -0.15 7.09 11.68
C ASP A 181 0.57 6.61 12.95
N LEU A 182 0.14 5.48 13.53
CA LEU A 182 0.83 4.86 14.67
C LEU A 182 2.23 4.34 14.29
N LEU A 183 2.40 3.82 13.07
CA LEU A 183 3.70 3.32 12.59
C LEU A 183 4.72 4.45 12.37
N LYS A 184 4.29 5.69 12.12
CA LYS A 184 5.20 6.86 11.99
C LYS A 184 6.07 7.07 13.23
N GLY A 185 5.63 6.64 14.40
CA GLY A 185 6.39 6.70 15.66
C GLY A 185 7.47 5.63 15.82
N ILE A 186 7.64 4.74 14.86
CA ILE A 186 8.61 3.63 14.93
C ILE A 186 9.71 3.85 13.88
N PRO A 187 10.88 4.40 14.26
CA PRO A 187 11.92 4.83 13.31
C PRO A 187 12.47 3.71 12.40
N GLN A 188 12.35 2.46 12.82
CA GLN A 188 12.85 1.28 12.10
C GLN A 188 11.84 0.73 11.08
N LEU A 189 10.65 1.30 11.01
CA LEU A 189 9.59 0.91 10.08
C LEU A 189 9.27 2.05 9.13
N ILE A 190 9.08 1.71 7.86
CA ILE A 190 8.51 2.65 6.89
C ILE A 190 7.01 2.72 7.12
N SER A 191 6.49 3.91 7.40
CA SER A 191 5.06 4.16 7.37
C SER A 191 4.66 4.85 6.07
N LEU A 192 3.62 4.37 5.43
CA LEU A 192 3.08 5.04 4.25
C LEU A 192 2.34 6.31 4.68
N ARG A 193 2.61 7.42 3.98
CA ARG A 193 1.82 8.65 4.17
C ARG A 193 0.39 8.42 3.75
N THR A 194 -0.53 8.91 4.56
CA THR A 194 -1.97 8.81 4.33
C THR A 194 -2.63 10.16 4.43
N GLN A 195 -3.76 10.32 3.74
CA GLN A 195 -4.57 11.53 3.76
C GLN A 195 -6.04 11.15 3.63
N PHE A 196 -6.91 11.80 4.40
CA PHE A 196 -8.34 11.73 4.10
C PHE A 196 -8.66 12.56 2.86
N VAL A 197 -9.46 11.97 1.99
CA VAL A 197 -9.86 12.57 0.72
C VAL A 197 -11.37 12.50 0.58
N HIS A 198 -12.01 13.62 0.30
CA HIS A 198 -13.37 13.67 -0.20
C HIS A 198 -13.30 13.67 -1.73
N LEU A 199 -13.87 12.65 -2.35
CA LEU A 199 -13.81 12.46 -3.80
C LEU A 199 -15.13 12.84 -4.46
N TYR A 200 -15.06 13.74 -5.43
CA TYR A 200 -16.13 14.03 -6.38
C TYR A 200 -15.75 13.51 -7.76
N VAL A 201 -16.67 12.83 -8.43
CA VAL A 201 -16.45 12.28 -9.78
C VAL A 201 -17.47 12.85 -10.74
N LYS A 202 -16.99 13.34 -11.89
CA LYS A 202 -17.79 13.76 -13.03
C LYS A 202 -17.53 12.80 -14.17
N ASP A 203 -18.56 12.05 -14.57
CA ASP A 203 -18.47 11.11 -15.69
C ASP A 203 -18.89 11.78 -16.99
N THR A 204 -17.96 11.87 -17.93
CA THR A 204 -18.20 12.33 -19.29
C THR A 204 -17.90 11.24 -20.34
N THR A 205 -17.72 9.99 -19.88
CA THR A 205 -17.33 8.88 -20.77
C THR A 205 -18.45 8.44 -21.71
N ASP A 206 -19.71 8.74 -21.38
CA ASP A 206 -20.87 8.48 -22.21
C ASP A 206 -21.13 9.58 -23.28
N GLY A 207 -20.32 10.67 -23.25
CA GLY A 207 -20.47 11.84 -24.10
C GLY A 207 -21.46 12.88 -23.58
N SER A 208 -21.94 12.76 -22.34
CA SER A 208 -22.84 13.72 -21.72
C SER A 208 -22.15 15.06 -21.52
N ALA A 209 -22.71 16.12 -22.14
CA ALA A 209 -22.20 17.48 -21.97
C ALA A 209 -22.63 18.11 -20.62
N ASP A 210 -23.72 17.63 -20.04
CA ASP A 210 -24.34 18.17 -18.84
C ASP A 210 -24.00 17.34 -17.58
N ALA A 211 -22.93 16.53 -17.63
CA ALA A 211 -22.50 15.75 -16.48
C ALA A 211 -22.14 16.66 -15.31
N GLU A 212 -22.60 16.30 -14.11
CA GLU A 212 -22.32 16.99 -12.87
C GLU A 212 -21.37 16.17 -11.99
N PHE A 213 -20.78 16.80 -10.99
CA PHE A 213 -19.99 16.09 -9.99
C PHE A 213 -20.89 15.32 -9.01
N GLU A 214 -20.68 14.02 -8.94
CA GLU A 214 -21.31 13.16 -7.96
C GLU A 214 -20.40 13.00 -6.73
N ASP A 215 -21.00 13.00 -5.55
CA ASP A 215 -20.30 12.80 -4.29
C ASP A 215 -19.99 11.32 -4.05
N TYR A 216 -18.74 10.95 -4.19
CA TYR A 216 -18.22 9.60 -3.90
C TYR A 216 -17.84 9.44 -2.43
N GLY A 217 -17.89 10.50 -1.63
CA GLY A 217 -17.63 10.54 -0.19
C GLY A 217 -16.18 10.30 0.21
N LEU A 218 -16.00 9.88 1.46
CA LEU A 218 -14.68 9.75 2.09
C LEU A 218 -13.89 8.54 1.59
N TYR A 219 -12.62 8.80 1.27
CA TYR A 219 -11.57 7.82 0.97
C TYR A 219 -10.37 8.05 1.89
N THR A 220 -9.55 7.02 2.06
CA THR A 220 -8.18 7.19 2.55
C THR A 220 -7.23 7.08 1.36
N GLN A 221 -6.53 8.16 1.05
CA GLN A 221 -5.38 8.09 0.16
C GLN A 221 -4.23 7.40 0.89
N VAL A 222 -3.56 6.47 0.22
CA VAL A 222 -2.39 5.76 0.74
C VAL A 222 -1.26 5.89 -0.26
N GLU A 223 -0.09 6.27 0.24
CA GLU A 223 1.12 6.40 -0.56
C GLU A 223 1.44 5.10 -1.32
N GLN A 224 1.91 5.23 -2.55
CA GLN A 224 2.35 4.09 -3.34
C GLN A 224 3.80 3.76 -3.01
N LEU A 225 4.04 2.60 -2.41
CA LEU A 225 5.39 2.10 -2.15
C LEU A 225 6.02 1.58 -3.45
N ASN A 226 6.50 2.50 -4.25
CA ASN A 226 7.27 2.24 -5.46
C ASN A 226 8.66 2.89 -5.34
N LYS A 227 9.48 2.86 -6.39
CA LYS A 227 10.82 3.48 -6.40
C LYS A 227 10.81 4.95 -5.97
N THR A 228 9.77 5.71 -6.32
CA THR A 228 9.62 7.11 -5.92
C THR A 228 9.27 7.21 -4.45
N GLY A 229 8.35 6.37 -3.97
CA GLY A 229 8.00 6.28 -2.57
C GLY A 229 9.20 5.94 -1.70
N LEU A 230 9.96 4.90 -2.05
CA LEU A 230 11.19 4.54 -1.34
C LEU A 230 12.19 5.70 -1.27
N LYS A 231 12.41 6.40 -2.39
CA LYS A 231 13.27 7.59 -2.41
C LYS A 231 12.78 8.72 -1.50
N ASN A 232 11.47 8.92 -1.43
CA ASN A 232 10.89 9.93 -0.54
C ASN A 232 11.20 9.59 0.92
N HIS A 233 11.21 8.31 1.27
CA HIS A 233 11.56 7.79 2.59
C HIS A 233 13.08 7.71 2.84
N GLY A 234 13.91 8.11 1.87
CA GLY A 234 15.36 8.12 2.02
C GLY A 234 16.08 6.79 1.71
N LEU A 235 15.37 5.89 0.99
CA LEU A 235 15.84 4.55 0.62
C LEU A 235 16.19 4.42 -0.87
#